data_394ce4793aec456e69192d376de10113
#
_entry.id   394ce4793aec456e69192d376de10113
#
_cell.length_a   1.000
_cell.length_b   1.000
_cell.length_c   1.000
_cell.angle_alpha   90.00
_cell.angle_beta   90.00
_cell.angle_gamma   90.00
#
_symmetry.space_group_name_H-M   'P 1'
#
loop_
_entity.id
_entity.type
_entity.pdbx_description
1 polymer ?
#
loop_
_entity_poly.entity_id
_entity_poly.type
_entity_poly.pdbx_seq_one_letter_code
_entity_poly.pdbx_strand_id
1 'polypeptide(L)'
;MIKEAIVKIVNKQDLTYEEAYEVMNEIMSGKTTSTRNAAFLAALSTKSARAETTDEIAGCAAAMREHAIQVDTNMELFEIVGTGGDNAQSFNISTTAALVAAAGGMKVAKHGNRAASSKCGTADCLEALGVQIQQSPEKCRELLEEVGMCFFFAQKYHTSMKYVASIRKELGFRTVFNILGPLTNPGSPCMQLLGVYDDYLVEPLAQVLVNLGVRRGMVVYGQDKLDEISLSAPTKICEIRDGWFRSTVITPEEFGLKRCRKEELKGGTPEENAEITRKILRGEKGPKRDAVLMNAGASLYIGRKAENLKDGIRLAAELIDSGKAMEILEKLIRFSQE
;
A
#
# COMPACT_ATOMS: atom_id res chain seq x y z
N MET A 1 -19.01 4.17 23.78
CA MET A 1 -17.54 4.30 23.62
C MET A 1 -17.13 5.58 22.87
N ILE A 2 -17.66 5.89 21.65
CA ILE A 2 -17.19 7.05 20.85
C ILE A 2 -17.30 8.42 21.57
N LYS A 3 -18.32 8.65 22.43
CA LYS A 3 -18.44 9.92 23.19
C LYS A 3 -17.30 10.10 24.19
N GLU A 4 -17.02 9.08 24.95
CA GLU A 4 -15.96 9.06 25.95
C GLU A 4 -14.59 9.23 25.29
N ALA A 5 -14.35 8.54 24.17
CA ALA A 5 -13.13 8.65 23.38
C ALA A 5 -12.92 10.08 22.85
N ILE A 6 -13.97 10.74 22.31
CA ILE A 6 -13.87 12.13 21.86
C ILE A 6 -13.46 13.04 23.00
N VAL A 7 -14.09 12.91 24.19
CA VAL A 7 -13.74 13.72 25.37
C VAL A 7 -12.28 13.50 25.79
N LYS A 8 -11.83 12.24 25.80
CA LYS A 8 -10.44 11.87 26.12
C LYS A 8 -9.44 12.54 25.15
N ILE A 9 -9.70 12.45 23.84
CA ILE A 9 -8.83 13.04 22.80
C ILE A 9 -8.82 14.58 22.87
N VAL A 10 -9.98 15.21 23.09
CA VAL A 10 -10.07 16.68 23.25
C VAL A 10 -9.24 17.16 24.43
N ASN A 11 -9.16 16.36 25.52
CA ASN A 11 -8.28 16.58 26.67
C ASN A 11 -6.82 16.18 26.41
N LYS A 12 -6.43 15.93 25.15
CA LYS A 12 -5.05 15.59 24.73
C LYS A 12 -4.53 14.28 25.32
N GLN A 13 -5.44 13.35 25.61
CA GLN A 13 -5.10 12.01 26.08
C GLN A 13 -5.15 11.03 24.91
N ASP A 14 -4.26 10.05 24.93
CA ASP A 14 -4.21 8.99 23.93
C ASP A 14 -5.26 7.91 24.23
N LEU A 15 -5.80 7.31 23.18
CA LEU A 15 -6.61 6.09 23.32
C LEU A 15 -5.70 4.88 23.45
N THR A 16 -6.15 3.87 24.19
CA THR A 16 -5.54 2.54 24.11
C THR A 16 -5.93 1.85 22.80
N TYR A 17 -5.26 0.75 22.49
CA TYR A 17 -5.63 -0.11 21.36
C TYR A 17 -7.10 -0.53 21.43
N GLU A 18 -7.58 -0.99 22.59
CA GLU A 18 -8.94 -1.46 22.80
C GLU A 18 -9.96 -0.33 22.62
N GLU A 19 -9.68 0.87 23.17
CA GLU A 19 -10.55 2.03 22.99
C GLU A 19 -10.66 2.44 21.52
N ALA A 20 -9.55 2.49 20.79
CA ALA A 20 -9.52 2.83 19.37
C ALA A 20 -10.23 1.77 18.52
N TYR A 21 -10.02 0.49 18.84
CA TYR A 21 -10.70 -0.64 18.21
C TYR A 21 -12.22 -0.53 18.40
N GLU A 22 -12.71 -0.36 19.63
CA GLU A 22 -14.14 -0.29 19.93
C GLU A 22 -14.82 0.92 19.24
N VAL A 23 -14.17 2.07 19.23
CA VAL A 23 -14.70 3.25 18.52
C VAL A 23 -14.81 2.98 17.01
N MET A 24 -13.77 2.43 16.41
CA MET A 24 -13.80 2.13 15.00
C MET A 24 -14.81 1.01 14.67
N ASN A 25 -14.96 0.02 15.54
CA ASN A 25 -15.99 -1.01 15.44
C ASN A 25 -17.41 -0.42 15.49
N GLU A 26 -17.70 0.52 16.41
CA GLU A 26 -18.97 1.24 16.44
C GLU A 26 -19.23 2.01 15.13
N ILE A 27 -18.21 2.68 14.59
CA ILE A 27 -18.29 3.43 13.32
C ILE A 27 -18.57 2.47 12.15
N MET A 28 -17.77 1.42 12.02
CA MET A 28 -17.89 0.45 10.91
C MET A 28 -19.17 -0.39 10.97
N SER A 29 -19.77 -0.52 12.15
CA SER A 29 -21.10 -1.14 12.36
C SER A 29 -22.27 -0.19 12.07
N GLY A 30 -22.02 1.10 11.81
CA GLY A 30 -23.07 2.11 11.63
C GLY A 30 -23.82 2.46 12.92
N LYS A 31 -23.26 2.18 14.10
CA LYS A 31 -23.89 2.45 15.41
C LYS A 31 -23.67 3.88 15.89
N THR A 32 -23.01 4.71 15.12
CA THR A 32 -22.66 6.09 15.45
C THR A 32 -23.32 7.08 14.50
N THR A 33 -23.35 8.36 14.86
CA THR A 33 -23.88 9.42 14.01
C THR A 33 -22.76 10.10 13.20
N SER A 34 -23.10 10.67 12.04
CA SER A 34 -22.14 11.41 11.21
C SER A 34 -21.44 12.53 11.98
N THR A 35 -22.16 13.24 12.87
CA THR A 35 -21.58 14.29 13.71
C THR A 35 -20.52 13.73 14.66
N ARG A 36 -20.76 12.58 15.29
CA ARG A 36 -19.78 11.95 16.19
C ARG A 36 -18.58 11.42 15.41
N ASN A 37 -18.82 10.82 14.24
CA ASN A 37 -17.73 10.35 13.38
C ASN A 37 -16.83 11.51 12.93
N ALA A 38 -17.41 12.62 12.49
CA ALA A 38 -16.66 13.82 12.13
C ALA A 38 -15.87 14.39 13.31
N ALA A 39 -16.50 14.49 14.49
CA ALA A 39 -15.84 14.97 15.71
C ALA A 39 -14.66 14.09 16.12
N PHE A 40 -14.84 12.75 16.09
CA PHE A 40 -13.79 11.79 16.39
C PHE A 40 -12.61 11.94 15.43
N LEU A 41 -12.85 11.94 14.12
CA LEU A 41 -11.81 12.06 13.10
C LEU A 41 -11.06 13.39 13.22
N ALA A 42 -11.76 14.51 13.40
CA ALA A 42 -11.14 15.82 13.55
C ALA A 42 -10.30 15.93 14.83
N ALA A 43 -10.85 15.47 15.97
CA ALA A 43 -10.14 15.48 17.25
C ALA A 43 -8.87 14.62 17.20
N LEU A 44 -8.96 13.41 16.65
CA LEU A 44 -7.84 12.49 16.52
C LEU A 44 -6.73 13.09 15.63
N SER A 45 -7.08 13.66 14.49
CA SER A 45 -6.14 14.27 13.55
C SER A 45 -5.46 15.54 14.08
N THR A 46 -6.01 16.19 15.12
CA THR A 46 -5.50 17.43 15.69
C THR A 46 -5.02 17.32 17.14
N LYS A 47 -5.00 16.11 17.67
CA LYS A 47 -4.62 15.84 19.06
C LYS A 47 -3.21 16.32 19.39
N SER A 48 -2.25 16.04 18.51
CA SER A 48 -0.84 16.39 18.66
C SER A 48 -0.19 16.68 17.30
N ALA A 49 1.08 17.05 17.31
CA ALA A 49 1.85 17.29 16.08
C ALA A 49 2.00 16.04 15.20
N ARG A 50 1.93 14.85 15.79
CA ARG A 50 1.99 13.55 15.10
C ARG A 50 0.65 12.82 15.07
N ALA A 51 -0.41 13.51 15.44
CA ALA A 51 -1.80 13.05 15.46
C ALA A 51 -1.99 11.70 16.19
N GLU A 52 -2.03 10.58 15.49
CA GLU A 52 -2.36 9.26 16.01
C GLU A 52 -1.14 8.54 16.61
N THR A 53 -1.36 7.78 17.67
CA THR A 53 -0.36 6.86 18.23
C THR A 53 -0.39 5.51 17.52
N THR A 54 0.64 4.70 17.73
CA THR A 54 0.72 3.32 17.20
C THR A 54 -0.47 2.47 17.63
N ASP A 55 -0.89 2.57 18.90
CA ASP A 55 -2.03 1.82 19.44
C ASP A 55 -3.34 2.27 18.81
N GLU A 56 -3.55 3.57 18.66
CA GLU A 56 -4.72 4.14 17.99
C GLU A 56 -4.84 3.67 16.53
N ILE A 57 -3.73 3.70 15.80
CA ILE A 57 -3.68 3.22 14.40
C ILE A 57 -3.95 1.72 14.34
N ALA A 58 -3.29 0.93 15.19
CA ALA A 58 -3.43 -0.52 15.22
C ALA A 58 -4.84 -0.97 15.58
N GLY A 59 -5.45 -0.36 16.61
CA GLY A 59 -6.83 -0.63 17.00
C GLY A 59 -7.83 -0.30 15.89
N CYS A 60 -7.71 0.88 15.28
CA CYS A 60 -8.54 1.25 14.13
C CYS A 60 -8.39 0.29 12.96
N ALA A 61 -7.16 -0.11 12.62
CA ALA A 61 -6.89 -1.03 11.52
C ALA A 61 -7.46 -2.43 11.79
N ALA A 62 -7.32 -2.94 13.01
CA ALA A 62 -7.85 -4.24 13.40
C ALA A 62 -9.38 -4.28 13.27
N ALA A 63 -10.09 -3.28 13.78
CA ALA A 63 -11.54 -3.19 13.64
C ALA A 63 -11.97 -3.11 12.16
N MET A 64 -11.27 -2.34 11.33
CA MET A 64 -11.57 -2.27 9.90
C MET A 64 -11.33 -3.60 9.18
N ARG A 65 -10.28 -4.36 9.55
CA ARG A 65 -10.04 -5.70 9.00
C ARG A 65 -11.20 -6.64 9.29
N GLU A 66 -11.72 -6.65 10.51
CA GLU A 66 -12.86 -7.52 10.89
C GLU A 66 -14.13 -7.20 10.11
N HIS A 67 -14.34 -5.93 9.75
CA HIS A 67 -15.47 -5.50 8.93
C HIS A 67 -15.25 -5.65 7.43
N ALA A 68 -14.07 -6.04 6.98
CA ALA A 68 -13.79 -6.33 5.58
C ALA A 68 -14.26 -7.73 5.19
N ILE A 69 -14.57 -7.93 3.91
CA ILE A 69 -14.77 -9.28 3.36
C ILE A 69 -13.41 -9.97 3.36
N GLN A 70 -13.23 -10.98 4.22
CA GLN A 70 -11.96 -11.68 4.38
C GLN A 70 -11.71 -12.66 3.22
N VAL A 71 -10.44 -12.82 2.85
CA VAL A 71 -9.99 -13.78 1.84
C VAL A 71 -8.91 -14.67 2.45
N ASP A 72 -9.32 -15.82 2.95
CA ASP A 72 -8.39 -16.83 3.46
C ASP A 72 -7.83 -17.67 2.31
N THR A 73 -6.51 -17.72 2.21
CA THR A 73 -5.82 -18.36 1.08
C THR A 73 -4.89 -19.48 1.49
N ASN A 74 -4.58 -19.65 2.77
CA ASN A 74 -3.52 -20.52 3.27
C ASN A 74 -2.14 -20.31 2.61
N MET A 75 -1.91 -19.14 1.99
CA MET A 75 -0.67 -18.77 1.30
C MET A 75 0.09 -17.69 2.07
N GLU A 76 1.42 -17.67 1.95
CA GLU A 76 2.21 -16.51 2.38
C GLU A 76 2.05 -15.37 1.39
N LEU A 77 1.21 -14.41 1.73
CA LEU A 77 0.89 -13.28 0.88
C LEU A 77 1.88 -12.12 1.08
N PHE A 78 2.15 -11.42 -0.01
CA PHE A 78 2.90 -10.19 -0.06
C PHE A 78 2.05 -9.04 -0.58
N GLU A 79 2.20 -7.86 0.00
CA GLU A 79 1.62 -6.63 -0.50
C GLU A 79 2.69 -5.57 -0.78
N ILE A 80 2.51 -4.81 -1.86
CA ILE A 80 3.23 -3.57 -2.13
C ILE A 80 2.21 -2.45 -2.34
N VAL A 81 2.29 -1.42 -1.53
CA VAL A 81 1.28 -0.35 -1.48
C VAL A 81 1.87 0.92 -0.90
N GLY A 82 1.40 2.08 -1.34
CA GLY A 82 1.63 3.38 -0.72
C GLY A 82 0.39 3.90 0.00
N THR A 83 0.59 4.80 0.97
CA THR A 83 -0.51 5.53 1.62
C THR A 83 -1.24 6.45 0.66
N GLY A 84 -0.58 6.85 -0.42
CA GLY A 84 -1.03 7.95 -1.27
C GLY A 84 -0.91 9.30 -0.55
N GLY A 85 -1.41 10.36 -1.22
CA GLY A 85 -1.45 11.69 -0.62
C GLY A 85 -0.09 12.41 -0.56
N ASP A 86 0.92 11.89 -1.21
CA ASP A 86 2.28 12.45 -1.34
C ASP A 86 2.36 13.64 -2.32
N ASN A 87 1.30 13.85 -3.13
CA ASN A 87 1.22 14.85 -4.20
C ASN A 87 2.32 14.72 -5.28
N ALA A 88 3.02 13.60 -5.37
CA ALA A 88 4.10 13.38 -6.34
C ALA A 88 3.59 13.23 -7.77
N GLN A 89 2.35 12.81 -7.96
CA GLN A 89 1.76 12.50 -9.28
C GLN A 89 2.61 11.48 -10.07
N SER A 90 3.27 10.57 -9.36
CA SER A 90 4.06 9.51 -9.97
C SER A 90 3.18 8.55 -10.80
N PHE A 91 3.79 7.90 -11.81
CA PHE A 91 3.12 6.77 -12.43
C PHE A 91 2.93 5.63 -11.42
N ASN A 92 2.16 4.60 -11.76
CA ASN A 92 1.84 3.51 -10.83
C ASN A 92 3.05 2.57 -10.59
N ILE A 93 4.06 3.08 -9.86
CA ILE A 93 5.32 2.38 -9.55
C ILE A 93 5.03 1.06 -8.86
N SER A 94 4.32 1.09 -7.73
CA SER A 94 4.00 -0.10 -6.93
C SER A 94 3.16 -1.14 -7.71
N THR A 95 2.26 -0.69 -8.61
CA THR A 95 1.47 -1.60 -9.46
C THR A 95 2.35 -2.33 -10.46
N THR A 96 3.28 -1.62 -11.11
CA THR A 96 4.23 -2.23 -12.04
C THR A 96 5.21 -3.14 -11.31
N ALA A 97 5.72 -2.73 -10.14
CA ALA A 97 6.59 -3.55 -9.30
C ALA A 97 5.91 -4.83 -8.78
N ALA A 98 4.60 -4.77 -8.51
CA ALA A 98 3.80 -5.94 -8.11
C ALA A 98 3.82 -7.06 -9.18
N LEU A 99 3.69 -6.70 -10.46
CA LEU A 99 3.77 -7.65 -11.57
C LEU A 99 5.16 -8.32 -11.66
N VAL A 100 6.22 -7.54 -11.43
CA VAL A 100 7.60 -8.07 -11.39
C VAL A 100 7.80 -8.98 -10.18
N ALA A 101 7.27 -8.62 -9.00
CA ALA A 101 7.35 -9.44 -7.81
C ALA A 101 6.60 -10.79 -7.99
N ALA A 102 5.42 -10.76 -8.62
CA ALA A 102 4.68 -11.97 -8.98
C ALA A 102 5.45 -12.86 -9.96
N ALA A 103 6.13 -12.26 -10.96
CA ALA A 103 7.01 -12.98 -11.89
C ALA A 103 8.18 -13.66 -11.17
N GLY A 104 8.62 -13.12 -10.04
CA GLY A 104 9.62 -13.74 -9.15
C GLY A 104 9.06 -14.84 -8.25
N GLY A 105 7.81 -15.26 -8.45
CA GLY A 105 7.16 -16.35 -7.71
C GLY A 105 6.64 -15.95 -6.33
N MET A 106 6.31 -14.68 -6.13
CA MET A 106 5.60 -14.23 -4.93
C MET A 106 4.09 -14.30 -5.14
N LYS A 107 3.34 -14.51 -4.07
CA LYS A 107 1.87 -14.42 -4.08
C LYS A 107 1.46 -13.00 -3.69
N VAL A 108 1.23 -12.16 -4.69
CA VAL A 108 0.99 -10.72 -4.53
C VAL A 108 -0.50 -10.43 -4.37
N ALA A 109 -0.91 -10.11 -3.17
CA ALA A 109 -2.29 -9.71 -2.83
C ALA A 109 -2.38 -8.18 -2.80
N LYS A 110 -2.50 -7.55 -3.96
CA LYS A 110 -2.51 -6.09 -4.04
C LYS A 110 -3.86 -5.52 -3.64
N HIS A 111 -3.88 -4.69 -2.61
CA HIS A 111 -5.06 -3.92 -2.21
C HIS A 111 -4.96 -2.48 -2.74
N GLY A 112 -6.08 -1.92 -3.15
CA GLY A 112 -6.08 -0.55 -3.67
C GLY A 112 -7.45 -0.03 -4.09
N ASN A 113 -7.45 1.24 -4.49
CA ASN A 113 -8.66 1.96 -4.86
C ASN A 113 -8.44 2.78 -6.15
N ARG A 114 -9.50 3.46 -6.58
CA ARG A 114 -9.42 4.51 -7.58
C ARG A 114 -8.67 5.74 -7.03
N ALA A 115 -8.21 6.59 -7.92
CA ALA A 115 -7.56 7.85 -7.56
C ALA A 115 -8.45 8.70 -6.63
N ALA A 116 -7.84 9.22 -5.55
CA ALA A 116 -8.48 10.21 -4.69
C ALA A 116 -8.02 11.65 -5.01
N SER A 117 -6.72 11.83 -5.23
CA SER A 117 -6.07 13.13 -5.50
C SER A 117 -5.14 13.11 -6.72
N SER A 118 -4.68 11.94 -7.14
CA SER A 118 -3.90 11.74 -8.36
C SER A 118 -4.79 11.62 -9.61
N LYS A 119 -4.18 11.58 -10.80
CA LYS A 119 -4.91 11.36 -12.06
C LYS A 119 -5.25 9.89 -12.31
N CYS A 120 -4.56 8.96 -11.66
CA CYS A 120 -4.70 7.53 -11.87
C CYS A 120 -4.35 6.77 -10.58
N GLY A 121 -5.32 6.09 -10.00
CA GLY A 121 -5.13 5.16 -8.90
C GLY A 121 -4.76 3.75 -9.39
N THR A 122 -4.50 2.84 -8.46
CA THR A 122 -4.19 1.43 -8.79
C THR A 122 -5.31 0.77 -9.60
N ALA A 123 -6.56 0.96 -9.18
CA ALA A 123 -7.73 0.38 -9.87
C ALA A 123 -7.86 0.92 -11.29
N ASP A 124 -7.67 2.24 -11.47
CA ASP A 124 -7.77 2.88 -12.78
C ASP A 124 -6.69 2.37 -13.74
N CYS A 125 -5.47 2.21 -13.26
CA CYS A 125 -4.36 1.67 -14.05
C CYS A 125 -4.60 0.20 -14.45
N LEU A 126 -5.05 -0.64 -13.52
CA LEU A 126 -5.34 -2.05 -13.80
C LEU A 126 -6.49 -2.22 -14.79
N GLU A 127 -7.56 -1.43 -14.70
CA GLU A 127 -8.63 -1.41 -15.70
C GLU A 127 -8.11 -1.00 -17.09
N ALA A 128 -7.29 0.05 -17.16
CA ALA A 128 -6.67 0.50 -18.42
C ALA A 128 -5.67 -0.53 -18.99
N LEU A 129 -5.09 -1.37 -18.14
CA LEU A 129 -4.31 -2.54 -18.56
C LEU A 129 -5.19 -3.69 -19.08
N GLY A 130 -6.51 -3.65 -18.86
CA GLY A 130 -7.45 -4.69 -19.29
C GLY A 130 -7.78 -5.72 -18.20
N VAL A 131 -7.39 -5.49 -16.94
CA VAL A 131 -7.71 -6.37 -15.83
C VAL A 131 -9.13 -6.12 -15.33
N GLN A 132 -9.94 -7.16 -15.17
CA GLN A 132 -11.22 -7.05 -14.47
C GLN A 132 -10.96 -6.91 -12.96
N ILE A 133 -11.30 -5.74 -12.38
CA ILE A 133 -10.98 -5.41 -10.99
C ILE A 133 -12.04 -5.82 -9.98
N GLN A 134 -13.25 -6.12 -10.42
CA GLN A 134 -14.38 -6.46 -9.55
C GLN A 134 -14.44 -7.97 -9.22
N GLN A 135 -13.35 -8.50 -8.67
CA GLN A 135 -13.23 -9.94 -8.39
C GLN A 135 -13.90 -10.35 -7.07
N SER A 136 -14.50 -11.57 -7.06
CA SER A 136 -14.97 -12.19 -5.82
C SER A 136 -13.80 -12.71 -4.98
N PRO A 137 -14.00 -13.01 -3.68
CA PRO A 137 -12.98 -13.65 -2.86
C PRO A 137 -12.42 -14.95 -3.46
N GLU A 138 -13.30 -15.77 -4.04
CA GLU A 138 -12.96 -17.05 -4.66
C GLU A 138 -12.09 -16.81 -5.91
N LYS A 139 -12.47 -15.85 -6.75
CA LYS A 139 -11.69 -15.48 -7.94
C LYS A 139 -10.32 -14.88 -7.57
N CYS A 140 -10.25 -14.07 -6.53
CA CYS A 140 -8.96 -13.57 -6.03
C CYS A 140 -8.06 -14.71 -5.55
N ARG A 141 -8.60 -15.74 -4.88
CA ARG A 141 -7.84 -16.94 -4.50
C ARG A 141 -7.33 -17.67 -5.72
N GLU A 142 -8.17 -17.94 -6.70
CA GLU A 142 -7.79 -18.58 -7.97
C GLU A 142 -6.68 -17.80 -8.68
N LEU A 143 -6.80 -16.48 -8.78
CA LEU A 143 -5.77 -15.62 -9.37
C LEU A 143 -4.43 -15.70 -8.62
N LEU A 144 -4.46 -15.79 -7.29
CA LEU A 144 -3.24 -16.00 -6.49
C LEU A 144 -2.62 -17.37 -6.76
N GLU A 145 -3.42 -18.41 -6.91
CA GLU A 145 -2.95 -19.78 -7.19
C GLU A 145 -2.35 -19.88 -8.59
N GLU A 146 -3.08 -19.46 -9.62
CA GLU A 146 -2.75 -19.68 -11.03
C GLU A 146 -1.79 -18.64 -11.62
N VAL A 147 -1.94 -17.36 -11.22
CA VAL A 147 -1.19 -16.24 -11.77
C VAL A 147 -0.10 -15.75 -10.81
N GLY A 148 -0.34 -15.87 -9.51
CA GLY A 148 0.53 -15.31 -8.47
C GLY A 148 0.17 -13.88 -8.07
N MET A 149 -0.87 -13.28 -8.64
CA MET A 149 -1.29 -11.93 -8.30
C MET A 149 -2.81 -11.78 -8.37
N CYS A 150 -3.40 -11.12 -7.37
CA CYS A 150 -4.79 -10.65 -7.41
C CYS A 150 -4.89 -9.17 -7.04
N PHE A 151 -6.07 -8.60 -7.25
CA PHE A 151 -6.38 -7.23 -6.84
C PHE A 151 -7.63 -7.18 -5.97
N PHE A 152 -7.46 -6.76 -4.72
CA PHE A 152 -8.57 -6.49 -3.81
C PHE A 152 -9.04 -5.05 -4.00
N PHE A 153 -10.13 -4.86 -4.72
CA PHE A 153 -10.72 -3.55 -4.96
C PHE A 153 -11.40 -3.04 -3.69
N ALA A 154 -10.85 -2.01 -3.06
CA ALA A 154 -11.26 -1.56 -1.73
C ALA A 154 -12.77 -1.28 -1.59
N GLN A 155 -13.41 -0.74 -2.62
CA GLN A 155 -14.86 -0.46 -2.58
C GLN A 155 -15.71 -1.73 -2.48
N LYS A 156 -15.23 -2.85 -3.01
CA LYS A 156 -15.92 -4.14 -2.94
C LYS A 156 -15.72 -4.82 -1.59
N TYR A 157 -14.53 -4.73 -1.03
CA TYR A 157 -14.15 -5.47 0.18
C TYR A 157 -14.45 -4.71 1.48
N HIS A 158 -14.47 -3.37 1.46
CA HIS A 158 -14.73 -2.51 2.63
C HIS A 158 -16.08 -1.79 2.54
N THR A 159 -17.18 -2.55 2.53
CA THR A 159 -18.54 -1.99 2.40
C THR A 159 -18.93 -1.05 3.54
N SER A 160 -18.32 -1.21 4.73
CA SER A 160 -18.52 -0.35 5.90
C SER A 160 -18.01 1.07 5.72
N MET A 161 -17.15 1.33 4.72
CA MET A 161 -16.66 2.67 4.39
C MET A 161 -17.79 3.63 4.00
N LYS A 162 -18.97 3.14 3.63
CA LYS A 162 -20.17 3.97 3.38
C LYS A 162 -20.54 4.86 4.57
N TYR A 163 -20.20 4.48 5.81
CA TYR A 163 -20.51 5.25 7.02
C TYR A 163 -19.57 6.47 7.23
N VAL A 164 -18.46 6.54 6.51
CA VAL A 164 -17.46 7.62 6.68
C VAL A 164 -17.06 8.31 5.37
N ALA A 165 -17.43 7.77 4.21
CA ALA A 165 -16.97 8.28 2.92
C ALA A 165 -17.39 9.75 2.66
N SER A 166 -18.67 10.11 2.93
CA SER A 166 -19.15 11.47 2.79
C SER A 166 -18.46 12.41 3.79
N ILE A 167 -18.31 11.97 5.04
CA ILE A 167 -17.68 12.73 6.11
C ILE A 167 -16.24 13.08 5.74
N ARG A 168 -15.46 12.11 5.28
CA ARG A 168 -14.07 12.32 4.83
C ARG A 168 -13.97 13.34 3.70
N LYS A 169 -14.91 13.28 2.73
CA LYS A 169 -14.98 14.22 1.63
C LYS A 169 -15.29 15.65 2.12
N GLU A 170 -16.22 15.79 3.05
CA GLU A 170 -16.62 17.10 3.62
C GLU A 170 -15.53 17.70 4.50
N LEU A 171 -14.83 16.89 5.31
CA LEU A 171 -13.71 17.34 6.14
C LEU A 171 -12.56 17.89 5.32
N GLY A 172 -12.24 17.32 4.16
CA GLY A 172 -11.26 17.84 3.21
C GLY A 172 -9.81 17.88 3.67
N PHE A 173 -9.50 17.33 4.85
CA PHE A 173 -8.14 17.19 5.40
C PHE A 173 -7.81 15.72 5.70
N ARG A 174 -6.53 15.44 5.97
CA ARG A 174 -6.06 14.09 6.29
C ARG A 174 -6.58 13.64 7.66
N THR A 175 -7.05 12.40 7.72
CA THR A 175 -7.50 11.73 8.93
C THR A 175 -6.80 10.37 9.03
N VAL A 176 -6.98 9.64 10.11
CA VAL A 176 -6.45 8.27 10.28
C VAL A 176 -6.76 7.37 9.06
N PHE A 177 -7.85 7.59 8.36
CA PHE A 177 -8.17 6.84 7.14
C PHE A 177 -7.18 7.01 5.97
N ASN A 178 -6.30 8.01 6.02
CA ASN A 178 -5.27 8.18 5.01
C ASN A 178 -4.10 7.20 5.18
N ILE A 179 -3.99 6.59 6.36
CA ILE A 179 -2.96 5.58 6.67
C ILE A 179 -3.54 4.19 6.88
N LEU A 180 -4.86 4.06 7.12
CA LEU A 180 -5.49 2.76 7.38
C LEU A 180 -5.63 1.88 6.12
N GLY A 181 -5.75 2.47 4.92
CA GLY A 181 -5.91 1.70 3.68
C GLY A 181 -4.87 0.58 3.51
N PRO A 182 -3.57 0.89 3.54
CA PRO A 182 -2.50 -0.11 3.45
C PRO A 182 -2.45 -1.13 4.60
N LEU A 183 -3.11 -0.86 5.71
CA LEU A 183 -3.11 -1.70 6.91
C LEU A 183 -4.31 -2.68 6.95
N THR A 184 -5.22 -2.58 5.99
CA THR A 184 -6.51 -3.28 6.02
C THR A 184 -6.73 -4.19 4.82
N ASN A 185 -5.66 -4.77 4.29
CA ASN A 185 -5.73 -5.71 3.18
C ASN A 185 -6.56 -6.95 3.55
N PRO A 186 -7.59 -7.31 2.75
CA PRO A 186 -8.48 -8.45 3.02
C PRO A 186 -7.79 -9.81 3.12
N GLY A 187 -6.62 -9.98 2.50
CA GLY A 187 -5.84 -11.22 2.53
C GLY A 187 -4.87 -11.32 3.70
N SER A 188 -4.77 -10.30 4.55
CA SER A 188 -3.87 -10.27 5.71
C SER A 188 -2.43 -10.70 5.38
N PRO A 189 -1.72 -9.98 4.49
CA PRO A 189 -0.39 -10.35 4.03
C PRO A 189 0.61 -10.41 5.20
N CYS A 190 1.44 -11.44 5.22
CA CYS A 190 2.51 -11.60 6.20
C CYS A 190 3.83 -10.93 5.78
N MET A 191 3.88 -10.42 4.55
CA MET A 191 5.00 -9.68 4.00
C MET A 191 4.50 -8.40 3.33
N GLN A 192 5.17 -7.25 3.55
CA GLN A 192 4.69 -5.97 3.01
C GLN A 192 5.81 -4.98 2.71
N LEU A 193 5.72 -4.29 1.56
CA LEU A 193 6.42 -3.05 1.26
C LEU A 193 5.42 -1.91 1.30
N LEU A 194 5.54 -1.04 2.31
CA LEU A 194 4.64 0.07 2.56
C LEU A 194 5.35 1.40 2.36
N GLY A 195 4.91 2.18 1.36
CA GLY A 195 5.34 3.57 1.21
C GLY A 195 4.48 4.53 2.02
N VAL A 196 5.09 5.55 2.61
CA VAL A 196 4.40 6.55 3.41
C VAL A 196 4.65 7.97 2.88
N TYR A 197 3.65 8.85 3.04
CA TYR A 197 3.72 10.23 2.54
C TYR A 197 4.55 11.17 3.43
N ASP A 198 4.96 10.75 4.62
CA ASP A 198 5.72 11.56 5.56
C ASP A 198 6.71 10.72 6.38
N ASP A 199 7.86 11.31 6.68
CA ASP A 199 8.98 10.66 7.39
C ASP A 199 8.60 10.15 8.78
N TYR A 200 7.78 10.90 9.51
CA TYR A 200 7.40 10.52 10.88
C TYR A 200 6.57 9.24 10.98
N LEU A 201 6.00 8.78 9.85
CA LEU A 201 5.19 7.55 9.79
C LEU A 201 6.03 6.28 9.63
N VAL A 202 7.31 6.38 9.29
CA VAL A 202 8.13 5.22 8.92
C VAL A 202 8.23 4.22 10.07
N GLU A 203 8.71 4.62 11.24
CA GLU A 203 8.85 3.73 12.39
C GLU A 203 7.50 3.36 13.03
N PRO A 204 6.56 4.30 13.26
CA PRO A 204 5.25 3.95 13.83
C PRO A 204 4.49 2.92 12.99
N LEU A 205 4.45 3.07 11.66
CA LEU A 205 3.75 2.11 10.82
C LEU A 205 4.48 0.77 10.70
N ALA A 206 5.80 0.74 10.85
CA ALA A 206 6.53 -0.53 10.97
C ALA A 206 6.09 -1.31 12.22
N GLN A 207 5.94 -0.63 13.37
CA GLN A 207 5.41 -1.25 14.59
C GLN A 207 3.97 -1.73 14.41
N VAL A 208 3.10 -0.90 13.79
CA VAL A 208 1.71 -1.29 13.48
C VAL A 208 1.67 -2.54 12.60
N LEU A 209 2.49 -2.61 11.56
CA LEU A 209 2.54 -3.78 10.67
C LEU A 209 2.89 -5.06 11.43
N VAL A 210 3.87 -4.99 12.36
CA VAL A 210 4.22 -6.15 13.21
C VAL A 210 3.04 -6.55 14.10
N ASN A 211 2.38 -5.59 14.74
CA ASN A 211 1.21 -5.84 15.57
C ASN A 211 0.05 -6.47 14.77
N LEU A 212 -0.02 -6.17 13.46
CA LEU A 212 -1.00 -6.74 12.53
C LEU A 212 -0.55 -8.05 11.85
N GLY A 213 0.59 -8.62 12.25
CA GLY A 213 1.05 -9.95 11.82
C GLY A 213 2.04 -9.96 10.64
N VAL A 214 2.55 -8.80 10.21
CA VAL A 214 3.61 -8.75 9.18
C VAL A 214 4.92 -9.24 9.80
N ARG A 215 5.49 -10.29 9.24
CA ARG A 215 6.75 -10.90 9.71
C ARG A 215 7.97 -10.33 9.02
N ARG A 216 7.83 -9.94 7.75
CA ARG A 216 8.89 -9.33 6.95
C ARG A 216 8.34 -8.18 6.14
N GLY A 217 9.06 -7.07 6.12
CA GLY A 217 8.60 -5.92 5.35
C GLY A 217 9.57 -4.76 5.38
N MET A 218 9.16 -3.71 4.71
CA MET A 218 9.80 -2.39 4.79
C MET A 218 8.72 -1.32 4.81
N VAL A 219 8.86 -0.34 5.70
CA VAL A 219 8.15 0.93 5.58
C VAL A 219 9.14 1.95 5.04
N VAL A 220 8.77 2.63 3.96
CA VAL A 220 9.70 3.46 3.19
C VAL A 220 9.15 4.87 2.94
N TYR A 221 10.05 5.84 2.90
CA TYR A 221 9.76 7.23 2.58
C TYR A 221 10.87 7.82 1.72
N GLY A 222 10.54 8.15 0.46
CA GLY A 222 11.42 8.94 -0.38
C GLY A 222 11.54 10.37 0.15
N GLN A 223 12.76 10.85 0.41
CA GLN A 223 13.01 12.17 1.03
C GLN A 223 12.59 13.35 0.14
N ASP A 224 12.20 13.07 -1.10
CA ASP A 224 11.53 14.01 -2.02
C ASP A 224 10.00 13.98 -1.88
N LYS A 225 9.48 13.46 -0.78
CA LYS A 225 8.04 13.26 -0.51
C LYS A 225 7.39 12.29 -1.50
N LEU A 226 7.99 11.13 -1.68
CA LEU A 226 7.45 10.04 -2.47
C LEU A 226 7.13 8.86 -1.55
N ASP A 227 5.92 8.31 -1.64
CA ASP A 227 5.51 7.12 -0.89
C ASP A 227 5.93 5.80 -1.58
N GLU A 228 7.19 5.78 -2.05
CA GLU A 228 7.86 4.66 -2.71
C GLU A 228 9.37 4.70 -2.38
N ILE A 229 10.12 3.66 -2.73
CA ILE A 229 11.58 3.78 -2.81
C ILE A 229 11.92 4.69 -4.00
N SER A 230 12.46 5.86 -3.70
CA SER A 230 12.67 6.91 -4.69
C SER A 230 13.92 6.67 -5.54
N LEU A 231 13.81 6.94 -6.85
CA LEU A 231 14.97 7.07 -7.74
C LEU A 231 15.48 8.53 -7.83
N SER A 232 14.75 9.50 -7.31
CA SER A 232 15.10 10.93 -7.39
C SER A 232 15.69 11.50 -6.10
N ALA A 233 15.65 10.72 -4.99
CA ALA A 233 16.16 11.13 -3.69
C ALA A 233 16.63 9.93 -2.86
N PRO A 234 17.34 10.16 -1.74
CA PRO A 234 17.52 9.12 -0.72
C PRO A 234 16.18 8.64 -0.20
N THR A 235 16.11 7.40 0.24
CA THR A 235 14.91 6.81 0.85
C THR A 235 15.21 6.34 2.25
N LYS A 236 14.43 6.83 3.23
CA LYS A 236 14.43 6.29 4.60
C LYS A 236 13.64 4.98 4.59
N ILE A 237 14.19 3.96 5.20
CA ILE A 237 13.61 2.63 5.33
C ILE A 237 13.58 2.23 6.79
N CYS A 238 12.47 1.64 7.25
CA CYS A 238 12.42 0.81 8.43
C CYS A 238 12.15 -0.63 8.00
N GLU A 239 13.18 -1.47 8.04
CA GLU A 239 13.09 -2.89 7.74
C GLU A 239 12.49 -3.64 8.93
N ILE A 240 11.52 -4.52 8.65
CA ILE A 240 10.88 -5.44 9.59
C ILE A 240 11.41 -6.85 9.30
N ARG A 241 11.89 -7.53 10.32
CA ARG A 241 12.37 -8.90 10.20
C ARG A 241 12.12 -9.70 11.47
N ASP A 242 11.10 -10.56 11.43
CA ASP A 242 10.77 -11.48 12.53
C ASP A 242 10.73 -10.79 13.91
N GLY A 243 10.07 -9.62 13.98
CA GLY A 243 9.81 -8.85 15.21
C GLY A 243 10.86 -7.81 15.57
N TRP A 244 11.98 -7.66 14.82
CA TRP A 244 12.91 -6.57 15.01
C TRP A 244 12.86 -5.55 13.87
N PHE A 245 13.35 -4.35 14.15
CA PHE A 245 13.36 -3.23 13.23
C PHE A 245 14.78 -2.70 13.01
N ARG A 246 15.04 -2.28 11.80
CA ARG A 246 16.25 -1.57 11.45
C ARG A 246 15.94 -0.38 10.56
N SER A 247 16.16 0.83 11.06
CA SER A 247 16.08 2.04 10.25
C SER A 247 17.42 2.32 9.56
N THR A 248 17.36 2.68 8.28
CA THR A 248 18.51 3.07 7.46
C THR A 248 18.05 4.02 6.35
N VAL A 249 19.00 4.62 5.67
CA VAL A 249 18.77 5.40 4.46
C VAL A 249 19.54 4.74 3.33
N ILE A 250 18.90 4.59 2.18
CA ILE A 250 19.52 4.07 0.96
C ILE A 250 19.43 5.11 -0.16
N THR A 251 20.33 4.99 -1.12
CA THR A 251 20.38 5.84 -2.31
C THR A 251 20.42 4.99 -3.59
N PRO A 252 19.92 5.49 -4.73
CA PRO A 252 20.00 4.77 -6.00
C PRO A 252 21.42 4.39 -6.41
N GLU A 253 22.39 5.26 -6.08
CA GLU A 253 23.79 5.10 -6.44
C GLU A 253 24.43 3.88 -5.77
N GLU A 254 24.00 3.49 -4.58
CA GLU A 254 24.47 2.28 -3.88
C GLU A 254 24.22 1.00 -4.67
N PHE A 255 23.21 1.05 -5.55
CA PHE A 255 22.80 -0.07 -6.39
C PHE A 255 23.27 0.08 -7.86
N GLY A 256 24.08 1.10 -8.14
CA GLY A 256 24.57 1.39 -9.48
C GLY A 256 23.54 2.02 -10.41
N LEU A 257 22.44 2.55 -9.84
CA LEU A 257 21.40 3.25 -10.58
C LEU A 257 21.68 4.76 -10.59
N LYS A 258 21.33 5.42 -11.69
CA LYS A 258 21.50 6.86 -11.81
C LYS A 258 20.28 7.58 -11.25
N ARG A 259 20.53 8.53 -10.34
CA ARG A 259 19.47 9.41 -9.83
C ARG A 259 18.85 10.21 -10.95
N CYS A 260 17.52 10.29 -10.97
CA CYS A 260 16.75 11.08 -11.93
C CYS A 260 16.19 12.36 -11.28
N ARG A 261 15.56 13.20 -12.08
CA ARG A 261 14.70 14.27 -11.56
C ARG A 261 13.33 13.72 -11.25
N LYS A 262 12.66 14.25 -10.23
CA LYS A 262 11.32 13.79 -9.79
C LYS A 262 10.28 13.86 -10.91
N GLU A 263 10.38 14.87 -11.79
CA GLU A 263 9.49 15.06 -12.93
C GLU A 263 9.54 13.89 -13.93
N GLU A 264 10.65 13.18 -14.00
CA GLU A 264 10.82 12.03 -14.89
C GLU A 264 10.03 10.80 -14.42
N LEU A 265 9.58 10.79 -13.15
CA LEU A 265 8.74 9.76 -12.57
C LEU A 265 7.24 10.06 -12.68
N LYS A 266 6.85 11.21 -13.23
CA LYS A 266 5.43 11.56 -13.39
C LYS A 266 4.69 10.58 -14.28
N GLY A 267 3.46 10.28 -13.85
CA GLY A 267 2.45 9.59 -14.63
C GLY A 267 1.47 10.56 -15.30
N GLY A 268 0.36 10.01 -15.77
CA GLY A 268 -0.69 10.76 -16.47
C GLY A 268 -2.07 10.15 -16.25
N THR A 269 -2.85 10.06 -17.32
CA THR A 269 -4.16 9.38 -17.31
C THR A 269 -4.00 7.88 -17.07
N PRO A 270 -5.10 7.15 -16.81
CA PRO A 270 -5.06 5.70 -16.70
C PRO A 270 -4.43 5.02 -17.92
N GLU A 271 -4.75 5.47 -19.12
CA GLU A 271 -4.22 4.94 -20.39
C GLU A 271 -2.72 5.21 -20.53
N GLU A 272 -2.28 6.42 -20.19
CA GLU A 272 -0.85 6.79 -20.19
C GLU A 272 -0.06 5.95 -19.19
N ASN A 273 -0.60 5.72 -17.99
CA ASN A 273 0.05 4.90 -16.97
C ASN A 273 0.08 3.41 -17.35
N ALA A 274 -0.99 2.91 -17.97
CA ALA A 274 -1.02 1.56 -18.52
C ALA A 274 0.05 1.38 -19.61
N GLU A 275 0.23 2.35 -20.51
CA GLU A 275 1.25 2.29 -21.54
C GLU A 275 2.67 2.38 -20.96
N ILE A 276 2.90 3.23 -19.93
CA ILE A 276 4.17 3.27 -19.18
C ILE A 276 4.48 1.88 -18.61
N THR A 277 3.51 1.25 -17.94
CA THR A 277 3.67 -0.11 -17.40
C THR A 277 4.03 -1.11 -18.49
N ARG A 278 3.29 -1.13 -19.63
CA ARG A 278 3.60 -2.05 -20.75
C ARG A 278 4.99 -1.85 -21.32
N LYS A 279 5.42 -0.60 -21.51
CA LYS A 279 6.77 -0.27 -22.00
C LYS A 279 7.85 -0.78 -21.07
N ILE A 280 7.70 -0.57 -19.77
CA ILE A 280 8.65 -1.08 -18.77
C ILE A 280 8.70 -2.61 -18.83
N LEU A 281 7.56 -3.30 -18.85
CA LEU A 281 7.50 -4.77 -18.88
C LEU A 281 8.02 -5.36 -20.21
N ARG A 282 8.04 -4.58 -21.31
CA ARG A 282 8.70 -4.93 -22.57
C ARG A 282 10.21 -4.67 -22.55
N GLY A 283 10.77 -4.17 -21.44
CA GLY A 283 12.20 -3.96 -21.28
C GLY A 283 12.70 -2.55 -21.65
N GLU A 284 11.80 -1.57 -21.89
CA GLU A 284 12.22 -0.19 -22.16
C GLU A 284 13.06 0.34 -20.98
N LYS A 285 14.26 0.84 -21.30
CA LYS A 285 15.19 1.37 -20.30
C LYS A 285 14.85 2.83 -19.96
N GLY A 286 15.25 3.28 -18.78
CA GLY A 286 15.11 4.66 -18.37
C GLY A 286 14.66 4.81 -16.90
N PRO A 287 14.50 6.06 -16.44
CA PRO A 287 14.23 6.34 -15.00
C PRO A 287 12.99 5.63 -14.45
N LYS A 288 11.92 5.54 -15.24
CA LYS A 288 10.69 4.85 -14.77
C LYS A 288 10.92 3.36 -14.52
N ARG A 289 11.69 2.70 -15.42
CA ARG A 289 12.08 1.31 -15.21
C ARG A 289 12.96 1.17 -13.97
N ASP A 290 13.94 2.03 -13.81
CA ASP A 290 14.87 1.97 -12.68
C ASP A 290 14.15 2.18 -11.34
N ALA A 291 13.14 3.06 -11.27
CA ALA A 291 12.27 3.19 -10.12
C ALA A 291 11.49 1.90 -9.82
N VAL A 292 10.99 1.22 -10.87
CA VAL A 292 10.34 -0.10 -10.69
C VAL A 292 11.35 -1.14 -10.21
N LEU A 293 12.59 -1.14 -10.71
CA LEU A 293 13.63 -2.06 -10.25
C LEU A 293 13.94 -1.92 -8.77
N MET A 294 13.99 -0.68 -8.23
CA MET A 294 14.20 -0.43 -6.80
C MET A 294 13.07 -1.06 -5.96
N ASN A 295 11.82 -0.78 -6.32
CA ASN A 295 10.65 -1.22 -5.55
C ASN A 295 10.39 -2.74 -5.73
N ALA A 296 10.54 -3.28 -6.93
CA ALA A 296 10.43 -4.71 -7.19
C ALA A 296 11.59 -5.49 -6.54
N GLY A 297 12.80 -4.94 -6.59
CA GLY A 297 13.97 -5.54 -5.95
C GLY A 297 13.81 -5.65 -4.44
N ALA A 298 13.31 -4.60 -3.79
CA ALA A 298 12.96 -4.63 -2.38
C ALA A 298 11.85 -5.65 -2.08
N SER A 299 10.84 -5.75 -2.94
CA SER A 299 9.78 -6.75 -2.82
C SER A 299 10.34 -8.18 -2.86
N LEU A 300 11.20 -8.46 -3.84
CA LEU A 300 11.84 -9.78 -3.99
C LEU A 300 12.75 -10.13 -2.79
N TYR A 301 13.45 -9.16 -2.24
CA TYR A 301 14.24 -9.34 -1.02
C TYR A 301 13.35 -9.64 0.20
N ILE A 302 12.26 -8.89 0.40
CA ILE A 302 11.27 -9.14 1.45
C ILE A 302 10.71 -10.56 1.31
N GLY A 303 10.38 -10.97 0.08
CA GLY A 303 9.85 -12.29 -0.29
C GLY A 303 10.87 -13.42 -0.27
N ARG A 304 12.10 -13.20 0.20
CA ARG A 304 13.19 -14.21 0.24
C ARG A 304 13.55 -14.81 -1.13
N LYS A 305 13.31 -14.03 -2.21
CA LYS A 305 13.71 -14.43 -3.57
C LYS A 305 15.11 -13.92 -3.92
N ALA A 306 15.67 -13.05 -3.08
CA ALA A 306 17.03 -12.53 -3.18
C ALA A 306 17.63 -12.40 -1.77
N GLU A 307 18.96 -12.48 -1.68
CA GLU A 307 19.67 -12.42 -0.40
C GLU A 307 19.78 -11.00 0.17
N ASN A 308 19.81 -9.99 -0.69
CA ASN A 308 19.92 -8.58 -0.37
C ASN A 308 19.24 -7.71 -1.43
N LEU A 309 19.13 -6.40 -1.18
CA LEU A 309 18.48 -5.46 -2.12
C LEU A 309 19.14 -5.44 -3.49
N LYS A 310 20.47 -5.49 -3.58
CA LYS A 310 21.21 -5.46 -4.85
C LYS A 310 20.89 -6.66 -5.71
N ASP A 311 20.86 -7.85 -5.13
CA ASP A 311 20.47 -9.07 -5.83
C ASP A 311 19.00 -9.05 -6.24
N GLY A 312 18.12 -8.48 -5.39
CA GLY A 312 16.71 -8.28 -5.72
C GLY A 312 16.52 -7.36 -6.93
N ILE A 313 17.24 -6.26 -6.99
CA ILE A 313 17.21 -5.31 -8.14
C ILE A 313 17.70 -5.99 -9.41
N ARG A 314 18.78 -6.79 -9.34
CA ARG A 314 19.28 -7.56 -10.48
C ARG A 314 18.23 -8.58 -10.95
N LEU A 315 17.65 -9.34 -10.04
CA LEU A 315 16.59 -10.30 -10.35
C LEU A 315 15.37 -9.61 -10.98
N ALA A 316 14.96 -8.45 -10.46
CA ALA A 316 13.88 -7.67 -11.06
C ALA A 316 14.17 -7.28 -12.51
N ALA A 317 15.42 -6.89 -12.83
CA ALA A 317 15.83 -6.59 -14.18
C ALA A 317 15.77 -7.85 -15.09
N GLU A 318 16.23 -8.99 -14.61
CA GLU A 318 16.18 -10.27 -15.32
C GLU A 318 14.74 -10.72 -15.62
N LEU A 319 13.80 -10.53 -14.66
CA LEU A 319 12.39 -10.87 -14.83
C LEU A 319 11.68 -10.00 -15.87
N ILE A 320 12.07 -8.72 -15.96
CA ILE A 320 11.58 -7.82 -17.00
C ILE A 320 12.19 -8.18 -18.35
N ASP A 321 13.52 -8.29 -18.44
CA ASP A 321 14.25 -8.49 -19.68
C ASP A 321 14.00 -9.86 -20.34
N SER A 322 13.62 -10.86 -19.53
CA SER A 322 13.19 -12.18 -20.03
C SER A 322 11.72 -12.26 -20.46
N GLY A 323 10.93 -11.19 -20.26
CA GLY A 323 9.51 -11.17 -20.60
C GLY A 323 8.59 -11.79 -19.53
N LYS A 324 9.11 -12.42 -18.49
CA LYS A 324 8.30 -13.09 -17.44
C LYS A 324 7.33 -12.15 -16.73
N ALA A 325 7.72 -10.90 -16.51
CA ALA A 325 6.83 -9.91 -15.89
C ALA A 325 5.68 -9.51 -16.82
N MET A 326 5.90 -9.48 -18.14
CA MET A 326 4.84 -9.27 -19.14
C MET A 326 3.88 -10.47 -19.19
N GLU A 327 4.39 -11.70 -19.11
CA GLU A 327 3.56 -12.91 -19.07
C GLU A 327 2.60 -12.91 -17.87
N ILE A 328 3.04 -12.41 -16.71
CA ILE A 328 2.16 -12.24 -15.52
C ILE A 328 1.01 -11.29 -15.84
N LEU A 329 1.28 -10.14 -16.46
CA LEU A 329 0.24 -9.20 -16.85
C LEU A 329 -0.76 -9.85 -17.82
N GLU A 330 -0.29 -10.54 -18.85
CA GLU A 330 -1.15 -11.20 -19.84
C GLU A 330 -2.01 -12.31 -19.22
N LYS A 331 -1.43 -13.10 -18.31
CA LYS A 331 -2.18 -14.09 -17.53
C LYS A 331 -3.22 -13.42 -16.63
N LEU A 332 -2.84 -12.35 -15.90
CA LEU A 332 -3.76 -11.62 -15.02
C LEU A 332 -4.94 -11.06 -15.81
N ILE A 333 -4.71 -10.46 -16.98
CA ILE A 333 -5.79 -9.97 -17.85
C ILE A 333 -6.71 -11.12 -18.23
N ARG A 334 -6.18 -12.20 -18.78
CA ARG A 334 -6.97 -13.34 -19.25
C ARG A 334 -7.78 -13.98 -18.13
N PHE A 335 -7.11 -14.43 -17.06
CA PHE A 335 -7.79 -15.12 -15.94
C PHE A 335 -8.74 -14.22 -15.15
N SER A 336 -8.54 -12.90 -15.16
CA SER A 336 -9.47 -11.98 -14.50
C SER A 336 -10.80 -11.85 -15.22
N GLN A 337 -10.90 -12.23 -16.48
CA GLN A 337 -12.10 -12.12 -17.31
C GLN A 337 -12.88 -13.45 -17.44
N GLU A 338 -12.29 -14.56 -17.07
CA GLU A 338 -12.93 -15.87 -16.95
C GLU A 338 -13.82 -15.94 -15.69
#